data_b9901b68ebd0d9fff3abd1fc0720bbd1
#
_entry.id   b9901b68ebd0d9fff3abd1fc0720bbd1
#
_cell.length_a   1.000
_cell.length_b   1.000
_cell.length_c   1.000
_cell.angle_alpha   90.00
_cell.angle_beta   90.00
_cell.angle_gamma   90.00
#
_symmetry.space_group_name_H-M   'P 1'
#
loop_
_entity.id
_entity.type
_entity.pdbx_description
1 polymer ?
#
loop_
_entity_poly.entity_id
_entity_poly.type
_entity_poly.pdbx_seq_one_letter_code
_entity_poly.pdbx_strand_id
1 'polypeptide(L)'
;YGEAKVDFNFGLPEMENFFKNGSINLTDNGITTDVSEKGTGMQRALAMSLIQVYSEVSNAENAKQLFFFVDEPETFLHPIAQDKLIESFERISKNSQVFITTHSPYLLKKFNKSNHGIKLFSSIGEKVKVGEKMDLFPFSPTWGEINYFSFGVPSVEFHNELFGYIQEQFNRIKSQGIQEEGISDKQKKKKIGKLTNENSFDEYLKEKGLLQEMQYIRKLNDESLDKQQK
;
A
#
# COMPACT_ATOMS: atom_id res chain seq x y z
N TYR A 1 -23.65 -45.89 -56.72
CA TYR A 1 -23.34 -44.85 -55.74
C TYR A 1 -23.11 -45.56 -54.41
N GLY A 2 -21.88 -45.49 -53.82
CA GLY A 2 -21.57 -46.07 -52.53
C GLY A 2 -22.22 -45.23 -51.40
N GLU A 3 -22.52 -45.86 -50.25
CA GLU A 3 -22.98 -45.17 -49.06
C GLU A 3 -21.88 -44.24 -48.56
N ALA A 4 -22.15 -42.93 -48.54
CA ALA A 4 -21.29 -41.94 -47.92
C ALA A 4 -21.72 -41.73 -46.45
N LYS A 5 -20.80 -41.95 -45.54
CA LYS A 5 -21.01 -41.69 -44.11
C LYS A 5 -20.43 -40.30 -43.80
N VAL A 6 -21.27 -39.41 -43.27
CA VAL A 6 -20.84 -38.06 -42.85
C VAL A 6 -20.80 -38.06 -41.35
N ASP A 7 -19.62 -37.90 -40.79
CA ASP A 7 -19.39 -37.68 -39.34
C ASP A 7 -19.21 -36.20 -39.08
N PHE A 8 -20.07 -35.60 -38.27
CA PHE A 8 -19.93 -34.23 -37.78
C PHE A 8 -19.16 -34.24 -36.47
N ASN A 9 -17.99 -33.68 -36.46
CA ASN A 9 -17.20 -33.51 -35.25
C ASN A 9 -17.32 -32.04 -34.80
N PHE A 10 -18.16 -31.78 -33.82
CA PHE A 10 -18.26 -30.49 -33.19
C PHE A 10 -17.21 -30.42 -32.06
N GLY A 11 -16.05 -29.88 -32.35
CA GLY A 11 -15.13 -29.47 -31.31
C GLY A 11 -15.75 -28.35 -30.46
N LEU A 12 -15.61 -28.43 -29.14
CA LEU A 12 -15.95 -27.30 -28.30
C LEU A 12 -15.12 -26.09 -28.77
N PRO A 13 -15.71 -24.92 -28.99
CA PRO A 13 -14.94 -23.73 -29.38
C PRO A 13 -13.91 -23.46 -28.31
N GLU A 14 -12.68 -23.17 -28.73
CA GLU A 14 -11.64 -22.74 -27.82
C GLU A 14 -12.16 -21.53 -27.01
N MET A 15 -11.92 -21.52 -25.71
CA MET A 15 -12.39 -20.45 -24.79
C MET A 15 -12.06 -19.05 -25.34
N GLU A 16 -10.91 -18.87 -26.00
CA GLU A 16 -10.53 -17.64 -26.68
C GLU A 16 -11.53 -17.17 -27.75
N ASN A 17 -12.09 -18.10 -28.53
CA ASN A 17 -13.07 -17.78 -29.57
C ASN A 17 -14.44 -17.48 -28.98
N PHE A 18 -14.80 -18.08 -27.85
CA PHE A 18 -16.01 -17.77 -27.12
C PHE A 18 -15.99 -16.31 -26.60
N PHE A 19 -14.87 -15.87 -26.02
CA PHE A 19 -14.73 -14.49 -25.54
C PHE A 19 -14.58 -13.47 -26.67
N LYS A 20 -14.01 -13.84 -27.81
CA LYS A 20 -13.89 -12.95 -28.99
C LYS A 20 -15.24 -12.67 -29.67
N ASN A 21 -16.19 -13.59 -29.59
CA ASN A 21 -17.48 -13.49 -30.28
C ASN A 21 -18.65 -13.25 -29.32
N GLY A 22 -18.42 -13.23 -28.01
CA GLY A 22 -19.43 -12.94 -27.00
C GLY A 22 -19.55 -11.43 -26.73
N SER A 23 -20.77 -10.92 -26.66
CA SER A 23 -21.04 -9.60 -26.09
C SER A 23 -21.45 -9.75 -24.63
N ILE A 24 -20.92 -8.90 -23.76
CA ILE A 24 -21.33 -8.84 -22.36
C ILE A 24 -22.15 -7.57 -22.17
N ASN A 25 -23.41 -7.74 -21.86
CA ASN A 25 -24.30 -6.62 -21.55
C ASN A 25 -24.36 -6.38 -20.04
N LEU A 26 -24.21 -5.12 -19.66
CA LEU A 26 -24.26 -4.69 -18.26
C LEU A 26 -25.40 -3.69 -18.06
N THR A 27 -26.27 -3.99 -17.08
CA THR A 27 -27.34 -3.08 -16.67
C THR A 27 -26.87 -2.22 -15.50
N ASP A 28 -26.90 -0.91 -15.68
CA ASP A 28 -26.57 0.08 -14.65
C ASP A 28 -27.65 1.17 -14.65
N ASN A 29 -28.22 1.46 -13.48
CA ASN A 29 -29.32 2.43 -13.32
C ASN A 29 -30.52 2.18 -14.27
N GLY A 30 -30.81 0.90 -14.56
CA GLY A 30 -31.91 0.50 -15.46
C GLY A 30 -31.58 0.60 -16.95
N ILE A 31 -30.36 0.98 -17.32
CA ILE A 31 -29.90 1.07 -18.73
C ILE A 31 -28.96 -0.09 -19.01
N THR A 32 -29.35 -0.94 -19.95
CA THR A 32 -28.56 -2.07 -20.43
C THR A 32 -27.80 -1.69 -21.69
N THR A 33 -26.48 -1.78 -21.65
CA THR A 33 -25.62 -1.57 -22.83
C THR A 33 -24.51 -2.60 -22.86
N ASP A 34 -23.84 -2.72 -23.99
CA ASP A 34 -22.62 -3.49 -24.09
C ASP A 34 -21.56 -2.92 -23.15
N VAL A 35 -20.75 -3.79 -22.56
CA VAL A 35 -19.67 -3.39 -21.61
C VAL A 35 -18.69 -2.42 -22.25
N SER A 36 -18.42 -2.54 -23.55
CA SER A 36 -17.53 -1.63 -24.28
C SER A 36 -18.02 -0.18 -24.30
N GLU A 37 -19.33 0.03 -24.13
CA GLU A 37 -19.96 1.35 -24.04
C GLU A 37 -19.97 1.94 -22.62
N LYS A 38 -19.62 1.14 -21.61
CA LYS A 38 -19.53 1.59 -20.22
C LYS A 38 -18.21 2.33 -19.97
N GLY A 39 -18.20 3.16 -18.94
CA GLY A 39 -16.97 3.84 -18.50
C GLY A 39 -15.87 2.83 -18.13
N THR A 40 -14.63 3.20 -18.39
CA THR A 40 -13.42 2.35 -18.18
C THR A 40 -13.31 1.77 -16.78
N GLY A 41 -13.73 2.52 -15.74
CA GLY A 41 -13.75 2.03 -14.36
C GLY A 41 -14.70 0.83 -14.17
N MET A 42 -15.85 0.84 -14.83
CA MET A 42 -16.83 -0.26 -14.75
C MET A 42 -16.36 -1.49 -15.55
N GLN A 43 -15.75 -1.27 -16.70
CA GLN A 43 -15.15 -2.35 -17.49
C GLN A 43 -14.06 -3.07 -16.67
N ARG A 44 -13.21 -2.31 -15.97
CA ARG A 44 -12.15 -2.86 -15.10
C ARG A 44 -12.73 -3.60 -13.90
N ALA A 45 -13.75 -3.04 -13.26
CA ALA A 45 -14.41 -3.69 -12.13
C ALA A 45 -15.03 -5.05 -12.54
N LEU A 46 -15.64 -5.09 -13.72
CA LEU A 46 -16.16 -6.35 -14.28
C LEU A 46 -15.03 -7.34 -14.57
N ALA A 47 -13.96 -6.91 -15.23
CA ALA A 47 -12.80 -7.77 -15.51
C ALA A 47 -12.21 -8.35 -14.22
N MET A 48 -12.07 -7.55 -13.17
CA MET A 48 -11.58 -8.01 -11.86
C MET A 48 -12.54 -9.03 -11.22
N SER A 49 -13.85 -8.81 -11.34
CA SER A 49 -14.85 -9.76 -10.83
C SER A 49 -14.78 -11.10 -11.57
N LEU A 50 -14.59 -11.08 -12.89
CA LEU A 50 -14.41 -12.29 -13.69
C LEU A 50 -13.14 -13.05 -13.33
N ILE A 51 -12.02 -12.33 -13.11
CA ILE A 51 -10.74 -12.92 -12.65
C ILE A 51 -10.93 -13.57 -11.27
N GLN A 52 -11.67 -12.91 -10.36
CA GLN A 52 -11.96 -13.47 -9.05
C GLN A 52 -12.76 -14.79 -9.16
N VAL A 53 -13.85 -14.78 -9.91
CA VAL A 53 -14.68 -16.00 -10.14
C VAL A 53 -13.84 -17.09 -10.79
N TYR A 54 -13.03 -16.76 -11.79
CA TYR A 54 -12.13 -17.72 -12.43
C TYR A 54 -11.12 -18.33 -11.45
N SER A 55 -10.55 -17.51 -10.59
CA SER A 55 -9.63 -17.98 -9.52
C SER A 55 -10.31 -18.93 -8.56
N GLU A 56 -11.56 -18.64 -8.16
CA GLU A 56 -12.32 -19.48 -7.24
C GLU A 56 -12.70 -20.84 -7.88
N VAL A 57 -13.17 -20.83 -9.13
CA VAL A 57 -13.57 -22.04 -9.86
C VAL A 57 -12.37 -22.93 -10.19
N SER A 58 -11.28 -22.34 -10.69
CA SER A 58 -10.09 -23.09 -11.09
C SER A 58 -9.42 -23.82 -9.93
N ASN A 59 -9.55 -23.30 -8.72
CA ASN A 59 -9.02 -23.95 -7.51
C ASN A 59 -9.89 -25.13 -7.03
N ALA A 60 -11.20 -25.13 -7.35
CA ALA A 60 -12.10 -26.20 -6.96
C ALA A 60 -11.90 -27.48 -7.79
N GLU A 61 -11.48 -27.36 -9.04
CA GLU A 61 -11.44 -28.50 -9.99
C GLU A 61 -10.09 -29.20 -10.09
N ASN A 62 -8.97 -28.50 -9.92
CA ASN A 62 -7.61 -29.12 -9.93
C ASN A 62 -6.58 -28.06 -9.49
N ALA A 63 -6.06 -28.16 -8.35
CA ALA A 63 -5.02 -27.39 -7.69
C ALA A 63 -3.86 -26.83 -8.58
N LYS A 64 -4.16 -26.12 -9.66
CA LYS A 64 -3.19 -25.38 -10.43
C LYS A 64 -3.00 -24.03 -9.75
N GLN A 65 -1.81 -23.78 -9.27
CA GLN A 65 -1.45 -22.47 -8.74
C GLN A 65 -1.48 -21.44 -9.88
N LEU A 66 -2.36 -20.45 -9.77
CA LEU A 66 -2.47 -19.36 -10.74
C LEU A 66 -1.57 -18.20 -10.34
N PHE A 67 -1.01 -17.55 -11.34
CA PHE A 67 -0.21 -16.33 -11.20
C PHE A 67 -0.89 -15.21 -11.97
N PHE A 68 -1.22 -14.12 -11.29
CA PHE A 68 -1.81 -12.93 -11.91
C PHE A 68 -0.80 -11.80 -11.90
N PHE A 69 -0.58 -11.21 -13.07
CA PHE A 69 0.25 -10.02 -13.26
C PHE A 69 -0.66 -8.90 -13.73
N VAL A 70 -0.79 -7.86 -12.94
CA VAL A 70 -1.71 -6.75 -13.20
C VAL A 70 -0.94 -5.45 -13.16
N ASP A 71 -0.94 -4.75 -14.29
CA ASP A 71 -0.22 -3.50 -14.46
C ASP A 71 -1.15 -2.31 -14.24
N GLU A 72 -0.78 -1.44 -13.29
CA GLU A 72 -1.52 -0.23 -12.90
C GLU A 72 -3.04 -0.41 -12.85
N PRO A 73 -3.56 -1.36 -12.05
CA PRO A 73 -4.99 -1.67 -12.04
C PRO A 73 -5.87 -0.52 -11.54
N GLU A 74 -5.29 0.43 -10.83
CA GLU A 74 -5.96 1.63 -10.30
C GLU A 74 -6.22 2.72 -11.32
N THR A 75 -5.58 2.65 -12.50
CA THR A 75 -5.69 3.68 -13.53
C THR A 75 -7.15 3.91 -13.93
N PHE A 76 -7.61 5.16 -13.94
CA PHE A 76 -9.00 5.58 -14.15
C PHE A 76 -10.00 5.18 -13.05
N LEU A 77 -9.56 4.65 -11.92
CA LEU A 77 -10.44 4.39 -10.79
C LEU A 77 -10.46 5.56 -9.80
N HIS A 78 -11.67 5.88 -9.32
CA HIS A 78 -11.81 6.81 -8.20
C HIS A 78 -11.15 6.22 -6.93
N PRO A 79 -10.53 7.04 -6.05
CA PRO A 79 -9.85 6.54 -4.85
C PRO A 79 -10.64 5.54 -3.99
N ILE A 80 -11.95 5.76 -3.82
CA ILE A 80 -12.83 4.81 -3.10
C ILE A 80 -12.90 3.44 -3.80
N ALA A 81 -12.85 3.42 -5.14
CA ALA A 81 -12.86 2.17 -5.89
C ALA A 81 -11.52 1.43 -5.80
N GLN A 82 -10.41 2.15 -5.59
CA GLN A 82 -9.10 1.55 -5.35
C GLN A 82 -9.06 0.74 -4.04
N ASP A 83 -9.78 1.18 -3.00
CA ASP A 83 -9.91 0.41 -1.75
C ASP A 83 -10.57 -0.95 -1.99
N LYS A 84 -11.64 -0.98 -2.80
CA LYS A 84 -12.33 -2.23 -3.16
C LYS A 84 -11.49 -3.12 -4.08
N LEU A 85 -10.66 -2.50 -4.91
CA LEU A 85 -9.73 -3.22 -5.78
C LEU A 85 -8.72 -4.03 -4.95
N ILE A 86 -8.14 -3.45 -3.91
CA ILE A 86 -7.24 -4.16 -3.00
C ILE A 86 -7.93 -5.33 -2.33
N GLU A 87 -9.15 -5.13 -1.82
CA GLU A 87 -9.93 -6.22 -1.22
C GLU A 87 -10.17 -7.38 -2.20
N SER A 88 -10.36 -7.07 -3.48
CA SER A 88 -10.49 -8.09 -4.53
C SER A 88 -9.20 -8.84 -4.76
N PHE A 89 -8.06 -8.16 -4.81
CA PHE A 89 -6.74 -8.80 -4.90
C PHE A 89 -6.42 -9.67 -3.69
N GLU A 90 -6.76 -9.23 -2.48
CA GLU A 90 -6.60 -10.02 -1.26
C GLU A 90 -7.45 -11.31 -1.29
N ARG A 91 -8.66 -11.26 -1.88
CA ARG A 91 -9.47 -12.47 -2.07
C ARG A 91 -8.84 -13.42 -3.09
N ILE A 92 -8.39 -12.91 -4.23
CA ILE A 92 -7.71 -13.70 -5.26
C ILE A 92 -6.43 -14.32 -4.71
N SER A 93 -5.68 -13.57 -3.88
CA SER A 93 -4.40 -14.01 -3.34
C SER A 93 -4.50 -15.15 -2.31
N LYS A 94 -5.70 -15.45 -1.81
CA LYS A 94 -5.89 -16.62 -0.93
C LYS A 94 -5.58 -17.94 -1.63
N ASN A 95 -5.80 -18.00 -2.93
CA ASN A 95 -5.68 -19.20 -3.74
C ASN A 95 -4.68 -19.05 -4.91
N SER A 96 -4.11 -17.87 -5.10
CA SER A 96 -3.29 -17.54 -6.25
C SER A 96 -2.20 -16.56 -5.86
N GLN A 97 -1.14 -16.48 -6.65
CA GLN A 97 -0.11 -15.45 -6.47
C GLN A 97 -0.47 -14.24 -7.31
N VAL A 98 -0.54 -13.06 -6.70
CA VAL A 98 -0.86 -11.79 -7.38
C VAL A 98 0.33 -10.86 -7.35
N PHE A 99 0.69 -10.34 -8.52
CA PHE A 99 1.73 -9.33 -8.72
C PHE A 99 1.07 -8.08 -9.31
N ILE A 100 1.30 -6.94 -8.71
CA ILE A 100 0.70 -5.67 -9.10
C ILE A 100 1.80 -4.64 -9.26
N THR A 101 1.80 -3.91 -10.38
CA THR A 101 2.53 -2.65 -10.46
C THR A 101 1.59 -1.50 -10.12
N THR A 102 2.09 -0.46 -9.46
CA THR A 102 1.27 0.70 -9.11
C THR A 102 2.09 1.96 -8.94
N HIS A 103 1.50 3.07 -9.33
CA HIS A 103 1.94 4.43 -9.01
C HIS A 103 0.99 5.14 -8.03
N SER A 104 0.03 4.42 -7.43
CA SER A 104 -0.95 4.99 -6.53
C SER A 104 -0.58 4.83 -5.05
N PRO A 105 -0.35 5.91 -4.32
CA PRO A 105 -0.19 5.84 -2.87
C PRO A 105 -1.45 5.31 -2.17
N TYR A 106 -2.64 5.53 -2.75
CA TYR A 106 -3.90 5.01 -2.19
C TYR A 106 -3.98 3.50 -2.21
N LEU A 107 -3.46 2.87 -3.27
CA LEU A 107 -3.41 1.41 -3.37
C LEU A 107 -2.54 0.82 -2.25
N LEU A 108 -1.46 1.51 -1.88
CA LEU A 108 -0.52 1.07 -0.85
C LEU A 108 -0.93 1.42 0.59
N LYS A 109 -2.01 2.19 0.76
CA LYS A 109 -2.51 2.58 2.09
C LYS A 109 -2.89 1.38 2.97
N LYS A 110 -3.39 0.30 2.36
CA LYS A 110 -3.76 -0.96 3.04
C LYS A 110 -2.62 -1.98 3.06
N PHE A 111 -1.38 -1.57 2.78
CA PHE A 111 -0.24 -2.46 2.83
C PHE A 111 -0.10 -3.11 4.21
N ASN A 112 0.01 -4.43 4.21
CA ASN A 112 0.24 -5.23 5.40
C ASN A 112 1.40 -6.21 5.15
N LYS A 113 2.50 -6.01 5.86
CA LYS A 113 3.73 -6.81 5.70
C LYS A 113 3.57 -8.30 5.97
N SER A 114 2.50 -8.70 6.65
CA SER A 114 2.23 -10.12 6.90
C SER A 114 1.71 -10.84 5.65
N ASN A 115 1.03 -10.12 4.76
CA ASN A 115 0.35 -10.68 3.59
C ASN A 115 0.91 -10.15 2.27
N HIS A 116 1.58 -8.99 2.30
CA HIS A 116 2.03 -8.28 1.11
C HIS A 116 3.55 -8.14 1.10
N GLY A 117 4.15 -8.37 -0.07
CA GLY A 117 5.53 -7.99 -0.37
C GLY A 117 5.55 -6.71 -1.19
N ILE A 118 6.52 -5.83 -0.93
CA ILE A 118 6.73 -4.62 -1.72
C ILE A 118 8.13 -4.62 -2.30
N LYS A 119 8.24 -4.17 -3.55
CA LYS A 119 9.50 -3.94 -4.26
C LYS A 119 9.45 -2.57 -4.90
N LEU A 120 10.45 -1.77 -4.65
CA LEU A 120 10.58 -0.44 -5.24
C LEU A 120 11.51 -0.49 -6.43
N PHE A 121 11.04 0.00 -7.57
CA PHE A 121 11.83 0.12 -8.78
C PHE A 121 12.16 1.58 -9.03
N SER A 122 13.43 1.90 -9.21
CA SER A 122 13.90 3.25 -9.53
C SER A 122 14.81 3.21 -10.75
N SER A 123 14.73 4.26 -11.57
CA SER A 123 15.61 4.41 -12.72
C SER A 123 16.85 5.21 -12.33
N ILE A 124 18.04 4.70 -12.64
CA ILE A 124 19.31 5.40 -12.47
C ILE A 124 20.01 5.37 -13.83
N GLY A 125 19.85 6.47 -14.60
CA GLY A 125 20.29 6.51 -16.01
C GLY A 125 19.54 5.46 -16.83
N GLU A 126 20.25 4.62 -17.55
CA GLU A 126 19.68 3.53 -18.37
C GLU A 126 19.43 2.22 -17.58
N LYS A 127 19.72 2.22 -16.28
CA LYS A 127 19.60 1.01 -15.45
C LYS A 127 18.40 1.12 -14.50
N VAL A 128 17.70 0.00 -14.34
CA VAL A 128 16.66 -0.14 -13.31
C VAL A 128 17.29 -0.73 -12.05
N LYS A 129 17.17 -0.03 -10.94
CA LYS A 129 17.55 -0.51 -9.62
C LYS A 129 16.30 -0.99 -8.89
N VAL A 130 16.35 -2.22 -8.38
CA VAL A 130 15.34 -2.68 -7.43
C VAL A 130 15.74 -2.18 -6.05
N GLY A 131 14.88 -1.36 -5.45
CA GLY A 131 15.11 -0.77 -4.15
C GLY A 131 15.18 -1.82 -3.05
N GLU A 132 16.06 -1.54 -2.12
CA GLU A 132 16.23 -2.32 -0.91
C GLU A 132 15.09 -2.04 0.08
N LYS A 133 15.13 -2.75 1.19
CA LYS A 133 14.10 -2.74 2.21
C LYS A 133 13.79 -1.32 2.70
N MET A 134 12.53 -1.01 2.78
CA MET A 134 12.04 0.08 3.63
C MET A 134 11.99 -0.48 5.06
N ASP A 135 13.01 -0.21 5.85
CA ASP A 135 13.21 -0.73 7.21
C ASP A 135 13.79 0.34 8.17
N LEU A 136 13.38 1.60 7.97
CA LEU A 136 13.81 2.71 8.80
C LEU A 136 13.41 2.53 10.26
N PHE A 137 12.27 1.92 10.52
CA PHE A 137 11.73 1.66 11.84
C PHE A 137 11.65 0.16 12.13
N PRO A 138 11.60 -0.27 13.40
CA PRO A 138 11.36 -1.67 13.76
C PRO A 138 10.01 -2.23 13.26
N PHE A 139 9.06 -1.32 12.99
CA PHE A 139 7.72 -1.64 12.49
C PHE A 139 7.55 -1.35 10.98
N SER A 140 8.64 -0.98 10.29
CA SER A 140 8.66 -0.77 8.84
C SER A 140 8.20 -2.01 8.04
N PRO A 141 7.71 -1.79 6.81
CA PRO A 141 7.41 -0.49 6.23
C PRO A 141 6.08 0.09 6.72
N THR A 142 6.05 1.39 6.94
CA THR A 142 4.83 2.15 7.22
C THR A 142 4.27 2.79 5.95
N TRP A 143 3.02 3.24 5.99
CA TRP A 143 2.46 3.97 4.85
C TRP A 143 3.17 5.30 4.60
N GLY A 144 3.57 6.00 5.66
CA GLY A 144 4.36 7.23 5.55
C GLY A 144 5.71 7.01 4.89
N GLU A 145 6.41 5.97 5.30
CA GLU A 145 7.69 5.54 4.72
C GLU A 145 7.55 5.13 3.25
N ILE A 146 6.53 4.34 2.91
CA ILE A 146 6.22 3.96 1.53
C ILE A 146 5.99 5.19 0.65
N ASN A 147 5.18 6.17 1.11
CA ASN A 147 4.93 7.40 0.35
C ASN A 147 6.21 8.21 0.11
N TYR A 148 7.04 8.35 1.12
CA TYR A 148 8.27 9.11 1.01
C TYR A 148 9.27 8.46 0.04
N PHE A 149 9.54 7.16 0.22
CA PHE A 149 10.55 6.47 -0.59
C PHE A 149 10.07 6.08 -1.99
N SER A 150 8.77 5.79 -2.16
CA SER A 150 8.24 5.39 -3.46
C SER A 150 7.84 6.57 -4.34
N PHE A 151 7.31 7.63 -3.74
CA PHE A 151 6.70 8.74 -4.48
C PHE A 151 7.37 10.09 -4.23
N GLY A 152 8.35 10.17 -3.31
CA GLY A 152 8.98 11.44 -2.93
C GLY A 152 8.02 12.41 -2.23
N VAL A 153 6.92 11.91 -1.68
CA VAL A 153 5.89 12.73 -1.04
C VAL A 153 6.09 12.74 0.47
N PRO A 154 6.56 13.85 1.05
CA PRO A 154 6.59 14.00 2.50
C PRO A 154 5.15 14.12 3.02
N SER A 155 4.77 13.25 3.95
CA SER A 155 3.45 13.27 4.58
C SER A 155 3.55 13.61 6.05
N VAL A 156 2.45 14.11 6.62
CA VAL A 156 2.36 14.40 8.06
C VAL A 156 2.51 13.10 8.86
N GLU A 157 1.99 12.00 8.34
CA GLU A 157 2.13 10.68 8.94
C GLU A 157 3.60 10.27 9.05
N PHE A 158 4.38 10.40 7.97
CA PHE A 158 5.80 10.07 7.99
C PHE A 158 6.59 10.98 8.95
N HIS A 159 6.25 12.27 8.98
CA HIS A 159 6.84 13.19 9.94
C HIS A 159 6.55 12.74 11.38
N ASN A 160 5.31 12.40 11.71
CA ASN A 160 4.94 11.96 13.05
C ASN A 160 5.59 10.63 13.44
N GLU A 161 5.68 9.68 12.51
CA GLU A 161 6.37 8.42 12.70
C GLU A 161 7.85 8.62 12.99
N LEU A 162 8.52 9.46 12.20
CA LEU A 162 9.94 9.79 12.35
C LEU A 162 10.21 10.52 13.67
N PHE A 163 9.41 11.54 13.97
CA PHE A 163 9.51 12.31 15.21
C PHE A 163 9.30 11.43 16.43
N GLY A 164 8.23 10.64 16.43
CA GLY A 164 7.92 9.71 17.54
C GLY A 164 9.03 8.69 17.75
N TYR A 165 9.58 8.12 16.67
CA TYR A 165 10.69 7.19 16.75
C TYR A 165 11.96 7.82 17.34
N ILE A 166 12.34 9.02 16.89
CA ILE A 166 13.51 9.75 17.42
C ILE A 166 13.29 10.06 18.90
N GLN A 167 12.08 10.50 19.28
CA GLN A 167 11.74 10.78 20.67
C GLN A 167 11.82 9.53 21.55
N GLU A 168 11.34 8.40 21.05
CA GLU A 168 11.43 7.12 21.77
C GLU A 168 12.90 6.71 21.97
N GLN A 169 13.73 6.80 20.92
CA GLN A 169 15.18 6.53 21.05
C GLN A 169 15.86 7.45 22.05
N PHE A 170 15.55 8.73 22.02
CA PHE A 170 16.04 9.69 23.01
C PHE A 170 15.65 9.30 24.43
N ASN A 171 14.38 9.01 24.66
CA ASN A 171 13.86 8.57 25.97
C ASN A 171 14.55 7.27 26.44
N ARG A 172 14.77 6.33 25.54
CA ARG A 172 15.48 5.08 25.83
C ARG A 172 16.93 5.32 26.25
N ILE A 173 17.66 6.16 25.50
CA ILE A 173 19.06 6.50 25.82
C ILE A 173 19.16 7.17 27.19
N LYS A 174 18.29 8.15 27.46
CA LYS A 174 18.29 8.87 28.76
C LYS A 174 17.85 7.95 29.92
N SER A 175 16.96 6.99 29.68
CA SER A 175 16.51 6.03 30.69
C SER A 175 17.56 4.98 31.05
N GLN A 176 18.38 4.55 30.10
CA GLN A 176 19.47 3.59 30.33
C GLN A 176 20.52 4.11 31.28
N GLY A 177 20.71 5.44 31.36
CA GLY A 177 21.60 6.09 32.32
C GLY A 177 21.11 6.09 33.77
N ILE A 178 19.88 5.62 34.05
CA ILE A 178 19.26 5.66 35.37
C ILE A 178 19.16 4.23 35.96
N GLN A 179 20.25 3.48 35.94
CA GLN A 179 20.38 2.21 36.66
C GLN A 179 20.96 2.46 38.08
N GLU A 180 20.22 3.17 38.92
CA GLU A 180 20.57 3.29 40.33
C GLU A 180 19.78 2.25 41.14
N GLU A 181 20.46 1.33 41.77
CA GLU A 181 19.90 0.41 42.76
C GLU A 181 19.36 1.20 43.97
N GLY A 182 18.10 0.93 44.37
CA GLY A 182 17.50 1.51 45.58
C GLY A 182 16.52 2.67 45.38
N ILE A 183 16.26 3.10 44.16
CA ILE A 183 15.28 4.16 43.89
C ILE A 183 13.86 3.58 43.62
N SER A 184 12.82 4.15 44.24
CA SER A 184 11.44 3.74 43.99
C SER A 184 11.00 4.06 42.56
N ASP A 185 10.04 3.28 41.99
CA ASP A 185 9.53 3.48 40.63
C ASP A 185 8.96 4.87 40.40
N LYS A 186 8.38 5.49 41.42
CA LYS A 186 7.87 6.86 41.39
C LYS A 186 8.98 7.90 41.22
N GLN A 187 10.12 7.69 41.90
CA GLN A 187 11.29 8.55 41.80
C GLN A 187 11.99 8.36 40.45
N LYS A 188 12.08 7.10 39.95
CA LYS A 188 12.58 6.81 38.59
C LYS A 188 11.77 7.54 37.53
N LYS A 189 10.44 7.43 37.57
CA LYS A 189 9.55 8.15 36.63
C LYS A 189 9.73 9.66 36.68
N LYS A 190 9.88 10.25 37.86
CA LYS A 190 10.10 11.69 38.04
C LYS A 190 11.47 12.13 37.49
N LYS A 191 12.52 11.32 37.69
CA LYS A 191 13.88 11.59 37.18
C LYS A 191 13.92 11.47 35.66
N ILE A 192 13.29 10.43 35.11
CA ILE A 192 13.13 10.26 33.66
C ILE A 192 12.38 11.45 33.06
N GLY A 193 11.24 11.84 33.60
CA GLY A 193 10.46 12.99 33.10
C GLY A 193 11.22 14.32 33.11
N LYS A 194 12.18 14.53 34.05
CA LYS A 194 13.04 15.68 34.00
C LYS A 194 14.11 15.64 32.93
N LEU A 195 14.64 14.44 32.64
CA LEU A 195 15.68 14.23 31.63
C LEU A 195 15.13 14.11 30.20
N THR A 196 13.82 13.85 30.06
CA THR A 196 13.12 13.67 28.78
C THR A 196 12.11 14.77 28.51
N ASN A 197 12.32 15.98 29.12
CA ASN A 197 11.49 17.13 28.80
C ASN A 197 11.80 17.71 27.41
N GLU A 198 10.95 18.61 26.93
CA GLU A 198 11.10 19.21 25.60
C GLU A 198 12.43 19.91 25.39
N ASN A 199 12.93 20.65 26.40
CA ASN A 199 14.19 21.35 26.29
C ASN A 199 15.37 20.38 26.13
N SER A 200 15.38 19.28 26.87
CA SER A 200 16.42 18.25 26.75
C SER A 200 16.37 17.52 25.42
N PHE A 201 15.19 17.36 24.86
CA PHE A 201 14.99 16.79 23.52
C PHE A 201 15.48 17.76 22.45
N ASP A 202 15.21 19.04 22.58
CA ASP A 202 15.72 20.08 21.68
C ASP A 202 17.25 20.16 21.67
N GLU A 203 17.86 20.10 22.85
CA GLU A 203 19.31 20.04 22.95
C GLU A 203 19.89 18.82 22.25
N TYR A 204 19.24 17.65 22.41
CA TYR A 204 19.65 16.45 21.70
C TYR A 204 19.52 16.59 20.17
N LEU A 205 18.44 17.19 19.68
CA LEU A 205 18.26 17.44 18.24
C LEU A 205 19.31 18.46 17.71
N LYS A 206 19.66 19.46 18.51
CA LYS A 206 20.75 20.40 18.18
C LYS A 206 22.11 19.71 18.04
N GLU A 207 22.46 18.85 19.01
CA GLU A 207 23.67 18.05 18.98
C GLU A 207 23.76 17.15 17.75
N LYS A 208 22.59 16.65 17.27
CA LYS A 208 22.49 15.83 16.06
C LYS A 208 22.39 16.64 14.76
N GLY A 209 22.42 17.97 14.82
CA GLY A 209 22.33 18.85 13.65
C GLY A 209 20.95 18.92 13.00
N LEU A 210 19.91 18.41 13.66
CA LEU A 210 18.55 18.29 13.12
C LEU A 210 17.66 19.52 13.45
N LEU A 211 18.14 20.46 14.24
CA LEU A 211 17.30 21.52 14.81
C LEU A 211 17.03 22.69 13.85
N GLN A 212 17.84 22.89 12.81
CA GLN A 212 17.65 24.03 11.90
C GLN A 212 16.29 23.99 11.19
N GLU A 213 15.83 22.81 10.81
CA GLU A 213 14.53 22.63 10.15
C GLU A 213 13.37 22.69 11.17
N MET A 214 13.58 22.20 12.39
CA MET A 214 12.56 22.23 13.43
C MET A 214 12.34 23.63 14.06
N GLN A 215 13.32 24.51 14.05
CA GLN A 215 13.14 25.91 14.48
C GLN A 215 12.09 26.65 13.66
N TYR A 216 11.90 26.28 12.39
CA TYR A 216 10.90 26.89 11.54
C TYR A 216 9.47 26.55 12.03
N ILE A 217 9.23 25.31 12.40
CA ILE A 217 7.91 24.84 12.87
C ILE A 217 7.56 25.48 14.23
N ARG A 218 8.51 25.66 15.15
CA ARG A 218 8.25 26.28 16.45
C ARG A 218 8.06 27.78 16.40
N LYS A 219 8.78 28.51 15.54
CA LYS A 219 8.54 29.93 15.33
C LYS A 219 7.17 30.24 14.75
N LEU A 220 6.63 29.32 13.94
CA LEU A 220 5.26 29.40 13.46
C LEU A 220 4.21 29.19 14.56
N ASN A 221 4.57 28.52 15.66
CA ASN A 221 3.65 28.29 16.78
C ASN A 221 3.59 29.47 17.78
N ASP A 222 4.55 30.39 17.78
CA ASP A 222 4.69 31.31 18.89
C ASP A 222 3.98 32.67 18.74
N GLU A 223 3.75 33.24 17.59
CA GLU A 223 3.15 34.60 17.55
C GLU A 223 2.32 35.00 16.33
N SER A 224 2.23 34.21 15.29
CA SER A 224 1.60 34.67 14.02
C SER A 224 0.52 33.78 13.40
N LEU A 225 0.19 32.66 14.02
CA LEU A 225 -0.86 31.77 13.54
C LEU A 225 -2.17 32.06 14.25
N ASP A 226 -3.18 32.42 13.44
CA ASP A 226 -4.57 32.52 13.87
C ASP A 226 -5.00 31.23 14.59
N LYS A 227 -5.85 31.35 15.61
CA LYS A 227 -6.33 30.22 16.45
C LYS A 227 -6.93 29.05 15.66
N GLN A 228 -7.19 29.23 14.38
CA GLN A 228 -7.66 28.19 13.45
C GLN A 228 -6.53 27.39 12.81
N GLN A 229 -5.27 27.79 12.97
CA GLN A 229 -4.08 27.12 12.43
C GLN A 229 -3.24 26.43 13.51
N LYS A 230 -3.70 26.49 14.77
CA LYS A 230 -3.17 25.72 15.89
C LYS A 230 -3.99 24.43 16.03
#